data_e88622c51975a3d6fed8a4c49597e546
#
_entry.id   e88622c51975a3d6fed8a4c49597e546
#
_cell.length_a   1.000
_cell.length_b   1.000
_cell.length_c   1.000
_cell.angle_alpha   90.00
_cell.angle_beta   90.00
_cell.angle_gamma   90.00
#
_symmetry.space_group_name_H-M   'P 1'
#
loop_
_entity.id
_entity.type
_entity.pdbx_description
1 polymer ?
#
loop_
_entity_poly.entity_id
_entity_poly.type
_entity_poly.pdbx_seq_one_letter_code
_entity_poly.pdbx_strand_id
1 'polypeptide(L)'
;MSITASRALKCAVLAASVALITGCAKQPDSVSQAEKKDEAKGVPAPSIAETKAIAEDGFIYGLPIVMNYAVMYEYAVDRDSGQFKAPFNQIKNEPNVFTYKDTAIPTPNSDTPYSFAWLDLRTEPIVLSVPAVDSKRYYSVMLCDGNTYNFGYIGTRSTGSEAGDYMVVGPNWSGATPPGIKKVMRSSTEFALAGYRTQLYNSADLPNVKKVQAGYRVQPLSAYLKQPAPPAAPAIDFPKIDKDLVKTNFFQYLDFALQFAPPAPNEKDIRAKLALIGVGAGKTFDFKDLSLEHKAEVGLGMKGGDTKIDDYLSSGMKVINGWKIGSLPGDSAHYNGDWLMRAAAAKAGIYGNDAAEAVYPLTRLTADGQTIDTSNNNYVLTFAKGQLPPVNSFWSVTMYDGKNQLLIENPLNRYLINSPMLPKMTTNRDGSLTLYIQKDSPGKAKESNWLPAPNGPVYLVMRLYWPKETPPSVLPAGEGTWKPPGVVVASN
;
A
#
# COMPACT_ATOMS: atom_id res chain seq x y z
N MET A 1 -12.06 28.12 -39.50
CA MET A 1 -11.15 29.13 -39.07
C MET A 1 -11.05 29.01 -37.54
N SER A 2 -9.98 28.69 -36.87
CA SER A 2 -8.56 28.77 -37.10
C SER A 2 -7.87 27.68 -36.29
N ILE A 3 -7.09 26.83 -36.96
CA ILE A 3 -6.15 25.86 -36.37
C ILE A 3 -4.77 26.53 -36.51
N THR A 4 -4.29 27.30 -35.54
CA THR A 4 -2.91 27.84 -35.56
C THR A 4 -2.35 28.31 -34.22
N ALA A 5 -2.77 27.76 -33.10
CA ALA A 5 -2.20 28.13 -31.79
C ALA A 5 -1.44 26.99 -31.03
N SER A 6 -1.32 25.79 -31.63
CA SER A 6 -0.73 24.64 -30.91
C SER A 6 0.66 24.20 -31.38
N ARG A 7 1.29 24.92 -32.32
CA ARG A 7 2.65 24.56 -32.80
C ARG A 7 3.80 25.45 -32.28
N ALA A 8 3.51 26.59 -31.68
CA ALA A 8 4.56 27.49 -31.18
C ALA A 8 5.11 27.11 -29.78
N LEU A 9 4.38 26.35 -29.01
CA LEU A 9 4.81 25.98 -27.64
C LEU A 9 5.71 24.74 -27.57
N LYS A 10 5.77 23.93 -28.65
CA LYS A 10 6.65 22.75 -28.70
C LYS A 10 8.08 23.04 -29.15
N CYS A 11 8.33 24.17 -29.82
CA CYS A 11 9.68 24.54 -30.24
C CYS A 11 10.49 25.33 -29.19
N ALA A 12 9.83 25.94 -28.22
CA ALA A 12 10.53 26.70 -27.17
C ALA A 12 11.16 25.81 -26.09
N VAL A 13 10.63 24.61 -25.89
CA VAL A 13 11.17 23.64 -24.91
C VAL A 13 12.40 22.88 -25.45
N LEU A 14 12.51 22.72 -26.78
CA LEU A 14 13.68 22.04 -27.38
C LEU A 14 14.90 22.99 -27.51
N ALA A 15 14.70 24.30 -27.60
CA ALA A 15 15.81 25.27 -27.69
C ALA A 15 16.50 25.52 -26.35
N ALA A 16 15.79 25.37 -25.22
CA ALA A 16 16.39 25.49 -23.89
C ALA A 16 17.25 24.28 -23.50
N SER A 17 16.98 23.09 -24.08
CA SER A 17 17.72 21.86 -23.80
C SER A 17 19.06 21.78 -24.56
N VAL A 18 19.23 22.48 -25.67
CA VAL A 18 20.46 22.47 -26.47
C VAL A 18 21.47 23.52 -25.99
N ALA A 19 21.02 24.60 -25.34
CA ALA A 19 21.93 25.63 -24.79
C ALA A 19 22.68 25.17 -23.52
N LEU A 20 22.23 24.10 -22.85
CA LEU A 20 22.88 23.52 -21.66
C LEU A 20 24.00 22.53 -21.99
N ILE A 21 24.15 22.11 -23.27
CA ILE A 21 25.16 21.12 -23.66
C ILE A 21 26.48 21.77 -24.14
N THR A 22 26.45 23.04 -24.49
CA THR A 22 27.66 23.76 -24.95
C THR A 22 28.45 24.47 -23.84
N GLY A 23 27.96 24.41 -22.57
CA GLY A 23 28.68 24.96 -21.39
C GLY A 23 29.63 23.97 -20.69
N CYS A 24 29.76 22.75 -21.16
CA CYS A 24 30.47 21.68 -20.47
C CYS A 24 32.00 21.71 -20.48
N ALA A 25 32.64 22.77 -21.04
CA ALA A 25 34.11 22.86 -21.08
C ALA A 25 34.75 23.57 -19.86
N LYS A 26 33.95 24.04 -18.87
CA LYS A 26 34.47 24.70 -17.64
C LYS A 26 33.97 24.01 -16.34
N GLN A 27 33.48 22.82 -16.42
CA GLN A 27 32.81 22.13 -15.30
C GLN A 27 33.68 21.75 -14.09
N PRO A 28 35.00 21.36 -14.21
CA PRO A 28 35.76 20.93 -13.04
C PRO A 28 35.86 21.97 -11.93
N ASP A 29 36.01 23.25 -12.31
CA ASP A 29 36.22 24.33 -11.33
C ASP A 29 34.92 24.72 -10.58
N SER A 30 33.78 24.68 -11.23
CA SER A 30 32.49 25.02 -10.62
C SER A 30 32.03 23.92 -9.63
N VAL A 31 32.23 22.65 -9.96
CA VAL A 31 31.93 21.50 -9.11
C VAL A 31 32.77 21.52 -7.84
N SER A 32 34.10 21.67 -7.98
CA SER A 32 35.03 21.74 -6.83
C SER A 32 34.75 22.95 -5.93
N GLN A 33 34.30 24.09 -6.48
CA GLN A 33 33.90 25.24 -5.69
C GLN A 33 32.59 25.04 -4.96
N ALA A 34 31.64 24.34 -5.58
CA ALA A 34 30.36 23.98 -4.96
C ALA A 34 30.57 23.00 -3.79
N GLU A 35 31.41 21.99 -3.98
CA GLU A 35 31.78 21.03 -2.92
C GLU A 35 32.42 21.74 -1.72
N LYS A 36 33.42 22.61 -1.95
CA LYS A 36 34.05 23.37 -0.87
C LYS A 36 33.08 24.30 -0.13
N LYS A 37 32.08 24.86 -0.86
CA LYS A 37 31.07 25.73 -0.26
C LYS A 37 30.12 24.95 0.65
N ASP A 38 29.79 23.72 0.28
CA ASP A 38 28.91 22.87 1.07
C ASP A 38 29.67 22.31 2.27
N GLU A 39 30.94 21.89 2.11
CA GLU A 39 31.84 21.54 3.21
C GLU A 39 31.97 22.68 4.25
N ALA A 40 32.12 23.91 3.79
CA ALA A 40 32.21 25.08 4.66
C ALA A 40 30.93 25.34 5.47
N LYS A 41 29.79 24.82 5.00
CA LYS A 41 28.51 24.86 5.72
C LYS A 41 28.27 23.65 6.60
N GLY A 42 29.25 22.73 6.71
CA GLY A 42 29.14 21.50 7.50
C GLY A 42 28.30 20.43 6.82
N VAL A 43 28.00 20.55 5.54
CA VAL A 43 27.40 19.48 4.75
C VAL A 43 28.50 18.47 4.43
N PRO A 44 28.41 17.20 4.87
CA PRO A 44 29.41 16.19 4.55
C PRO A 44 29.38 16.00 3.02
N ALA A 45 30.53 16.15 2.37
CA ALA A 45 30.59 16.13 0.91
C ALA A 45 31.19 14.85 0.38
N PRO A 46 30.40 13.92 -0.16
CA PRO A 46 30.83 13.09 -1.28
C PRO A 46 31.00 13.94 -2.53
N SER A 47 31.68 13.41 -3.55
CA SER A 47 31.69 14.08 -4.86
C SER A 47 30.25 14.27 -5.38
N ILE A 48 30.04 15.26 -6.24
CA ILE A 48 28.70 15.53 -6.82
C ILE A 48 28.16 14.29 -7.55
N ALA A 49 29.01 13.52 -8.23
CA ALA A 49 28.61 12.26 -8.89
C ALA A 49 28.19 11.18 -7.89
N GLU A 50 28.88 11.05 -6.76
CA GLU A 50 28.49 10.14 -5.67
C GLU A 50 27.19 10.58 -4.99
N THR A 51 26.96 11.90 -4.84
CA THR A 51 25.72 12.46 -4.29
C THR A 51 24.49 11.99 -5.07
N LYS A 52 24.56 11.95 -6.40
CA LYS A 52 23.46 11.41 -7.22
C LYS A 52 23.17 9.94 -6.92
N ALA A 53 24.22 9.12 -6.89
CA ALA A 53 24.05 7.68 -6.63
C ALA A 53 23.52 7.41 -5.20
N ILE A 54 24.02 8.16 -4.21
CA ILE A 54 23.53 8.06 -2.83
C ILE A 54 22.06 8.52 -2.73
N ALA A 55 21.70 9.60 -3.42
CA ALA A 55 20.33 10.10 -3.43
C ALA A 55 19.36 9.14 -4.13
N GLU A 56 19.81 8.42 -5.18
CA GLU A 56 19.02 7.39 -5.85
C GLU A 56 18.75 6.21 -4.92
N ASP A 57 19.82 5.64 -4.33
CA ASP A 57 19.69 4.54 -3.36
C ASP A 57 18.86 4.97 -2.14
N GLY A 58 19.08 6.19 -1.67
CA GLY A 58 18.39 6.78 -0.53
C GLY A 58 16.90 7.02 -0.79
N PHE A 59 16.54 7.42 -2.01
CA PHE A 59 15.14 7.57 -2.39
C PHE A 59 14.43 6.21 -2.42
N ILE A 60 15.04 5.20 -3.04
CA ILE A 60 14.50 3.84 -3.07
C ILE A 60 14.33 3.30 -1.65
N TYR A 61 15.36 3.43 -0.81
CA TYR A 61 15.29 2.98 0.58
C TYR A 61 14.24 3.76 1.40
N GLY A 62 14.18 5.07 1.23
CA GLY A 62 13.38 5.97 2.06
C GLY A 62 11.92 6.11 1.63
N LEU A 63 11.57 5.80 0.37
CA LEU A 63 10.23 6.03 -0.16
C LEU A 63 9.12 5.41 0.70
N PRO A 64 9.20 4.12 1.11
CA PRO A 64 8.20 3.53 1.98
C PRO A 64 8.07 4.23 3.32
N ILE A 65 9.19 4.64 3.91
CA ILE A 65 9.26 5.31 5.21
C ILE A 65 8.57 6.68 5.14
N VAL A 66 8.89 7.47 4.12
CA VAL A 66 8.30 8.81 3.92
C VAL A 66 6.82 8.72 3.56
N MET A 67 6.41 7.76 2.72
CA MET A 67 5.01 7.50 2.44
C MET A 67 4.23 7.10 3.71
N ASN A 68 4.81 6.22 4.51
CA ASN A 68 4.22 5.81 5.79
C ASN A 68 4.08 7.00 6.75
N TYR A 69 5.10 7.85 6.84
CA TYR A 69 5.04 9.08 7.62
C TYR A 69 3.91 10.01 7.14
N ALA A 70 3.75 10.18 5.84
CA ALA A 70 2.69 11.02 5.28
C ALA A 70 1.29 10.51 5.67
N VAL A 71 1.04 9.21 5.58
CA VAL A 71 -0.25 8.63 5.99
C VAL A 71 -0.45 8.73 7.51
N MET A 72 0.60 8.49 8.30
CA MET A 72 0.55 8.67 9.76
C MET A 72 0.20 10.11 10.12
N TYR A 73 0.83 11.07 9.48
CA TYR A 73 0.59 12.50 9.70
C TYR A 73 -0.86 12.86 9.42
N GLU A 74 -1.38 12.51 8.23
CA GLU A 74 -2.76 12.79 7.84
C GLU A 74 -3.79 12.09 8.74
N TYR A 75 -3.54 10.86 9.19
CA TYR A 75 -4.51 10.04 9.91
C TYR A 75 -4.49 10.26 11.43
N ALA A 76 -3.34 10.60 12.02
CA ALA A 76 -3.19 10.66 13.48
C ALA A 76 -2.72 12.00 14.02
N VAL A 77 -2.14 12.89 13.20
CA VAL A 77 -1.55 14.17 13.64
C VAL A 77 -2.36 15.35 13.16
N ASP A 78 -2.56 15.51 11.85
CA ASP A 78 -3.22 16.65 11.24
C ASP A 78 -4.75 16.50 11.32
N ARG A 79 -5.35 17.17 12.30
CA ARG A 79 -6.81 17.14 12.51
C ARG A 79 -7.60 17.78 11.38
N ASP A 80 -6.97 18.63 10.58
CA ASP A 80 -7.56 19.40 9.49
C ASP A 80 -7.29 18.78 8.11
N SER A 81 -6.62 17.64 8.05
CA SER A 81 -6.24 16.95 6.80
C SER A 81 -7.44 16.47 5.95
N GLY A 82 -8.63 16.42 6.52
CA GLY A 82 -9.80 15.79 5.91
C GLY A 82 -9.74 14.25 5.91
N GLN A 83 -8.60 13.67 6.27
CA GLN A 83 -8.37 12.22 6.40
C GLN A 83 -8.15 11.77 7.85
N PHE A 84 -8.18 12.69 8.81
CA PHE A 84 -7.95 12.39 10.20
C PHE A 84 -8.88 11.28 10.71
N LYS A 85 -8.30 10.26 11.36
CA LYS A 85 -9.03 9.11 11.91
C LYS A 85 -9.16 9.21 13.43
N ALA A 86 -8.05 9.16 14.14
CA ALA A 86 -8.00 9.28 15.60
C ALA A 86 -6.60 9.70 16.06
N PRO A 87 -6.46 10.26 17.26
CA PRO A 87 -5.14 10.41 17.91
C PRO A 87 -4.45 9.07 18.07
N PHE A 88 -3.13 9.09 18.28
CA PHE A 88 -2.37 7.88 18.61
C PHE A 88 -3.02 7.08 19.74
N ASN A 89 -2.90 5.76 19.65
CA ASN A 89 -3.41 4.79 20.62
C ASN A 89 -4.95 4.80 20.78
N GLN A 90 -5.65 5.35 19.82
CA GLN A 90 -7.10 5.31 19.73
C GLN A 90 -7.54 4.67 18.41
N ILE A 91 -8.65 3.95 18.44
CA ILE A 91 -9.19 3.29 17.26
C ILE A 91 -10.34 4.09 16.63
N LYS A 92 -10.33 4.18 15.31
CA LYS A 92 -11.43 4.68 14.50
C LYS A 92 -12.04 3.54 13.70
N ASN A 93 -13.30 3.29 13.88
CA ASN A 93 -14.08 2.33 13.08
C ASN A 93 -14.74 3.04 11.90
N GLU A 94 -14.51 2.53 10.70
CA GLU A 94 -15.17 2.95 9.45
C GLU A 94 -16.05 1.79 8.97
N PRO A 95 -17.37 1.80 9.32
CA PRO A 95 -18.21 0.65 9.03
C PRO A 95 -18.68 0.56 7.58
N ASN A 96 -18.51 1.62 6.80
CA ASN A 96 -18.93 1.66 5.41
C ASN A 96 -17.77 1.23 4.50
N VAL A 97 -18.10 0.48 3.45
CA VAL A 97 -17.18 0.23 2.34
C VAL A 97 -17.13 1.43 1.41
N PHE A 98 -16.09 1.53 0.62
CA PHE A 98 -15.96 2.53 -0.44
C PHE A 98 -17.05 2.33 -1.52
N THR A 99 -17.46 3.42 -2.12
CA THR A 99 -18.45 3.51 -3.20
C THR A 99 -17.90 4.38 -4.33
N TYR A 100 -18.64 4.51 -5.43
CA TYR A 100 -18.27 5.41 -6.54
C TYR A 100 -18.11 6.89 -6.14
N LYS A 101 -18.65 7.29 -4.98
CA LYS A 101 -18.52 8.65 -4.44
C LYS A 101 -17.15 8.92 -3.81
N ASP A 102 -16.42 7.87 -3.49
CA ASP A 102 -15.11 7.94 -2.86
C ASP A 102 -14.03 8.00 -3.94
N THR A 103 -13.55 9.21 -4.22
CA THR A 103 -12.62 9.49 -5.33
C THR A 103 -11.18 9.80 -4.89
N ALA A 104 -10.92 9.82 -3.58
CA ALA A 104 -9.63 10.22 -3.03
C ALA A 104 -8.53 9.13 -3.16
N ILE A 105 -8.92 7.85 -3.20
CA ILE A 105 -8.00 6.71 -3.19
C ILE A 105 -8.28 5.84 -4.42
N PRO A 106 -7.28 5.60 -5.30
CA PRO A 106 -7.41 4.64 -6.39
C PRO A 106 -7.51 3.21 -5.87
N THR A 107 -8.24 2.37 -6.60
CA THR A 107 -8.42 0.94 -6.31
C THR A 107 -8.99 0.65 -4.91
N PRO A 108 -10.01 1.40 -4.44
CA PRO A 108 -10.54 1.25 -3.08
C PRO A 108 -11.15 -0.14 -2.86
N ASN A 109 -10.98 -0.68 -1.65
CA ASN A 109 -11.50 -2.00 -1.27
C ASN A 109 -12.95 -1.89 -0.81
N SER A 110 -13.85 -2.61 -1.46
CA SER A 110 -15.27 -2.70 -1.10
C SER A 110 -15.66 -4.05 -0.46
N ASP A 111 -14.69 -4.91 -0.13
CA ASP A 111 -14.95 -6.21 0.51
C ASP A 111 -15.03 -6.09 2.04
N THR A 112 -14.17 -5.25 2.60
CA THR A 112 -13.95 -5.22 4.05
C THR A 112 -13.97 -3.78 4.58
N PRO A 113 -14.95 -3.39 5.41
CA PRO A 113 -14.84 -2.22 6.25
C PRO A 113 -13.56 -2.22 7.09
N TYR A 114 -13.00 -1.03 7.31
CA TYR A 114 -11.74 -0.85 8.03
C TYR A 114 -11.94 -0.30 9.44
N SER A 115 -10.97 -0.60 10.31
CA SER A 115 -10.70 0.22 11.49
C SER A 115 -9.20 0.53 11.53
N PHE A 116 -8.85 1.68 12.06
CA PHE A 116 -7.47 2.16 12.07
C PHE A 116 -7.05 2.59 13.48
N ALA A 117 -5.85 2.19 13.88
CA ALA A 117 -5.18 2.74 15.05
C ALA A 117 -3.71 2.95 14.73
N TRP A 118 -3.22 4.18 14.87
CA TRP A 118 -1.80 4.46 14.89
C TRP A 118 -1.29 4.34 16.31
N LEU A 119 -0.25 3.55 16.50
CA LEU A 119 0.32 3.21 17.79
C LEU A 119 1.58 4.05 18.03
N ASP A 120 1.63 4.74 19.16
CA ASP A 120 2.84 5.31 19.73
C ASP A 120 3.33 4.38 20.83
N LEU A 121 4.44 3.70 20.57
CA LEU A 121 5.03 2.66 21.41
C LEU A 121 6.21 3.17 22.24
N ARG A 122 6.46 4.49 22.25
CA ARG A 122 7.61 5.10 22.92
C ARG A 122 7.54 5.01 24.45
N THR A 123 6.34 5.12 24.99
CA THR A 123 6.12 5.14 26.45
C THR A 123 5.93 3.74 27.01
N GLU A 124 5.03 2.98 26.43
CA GLU A 124 4.65 1.65 26.91
C GLU A 124 4.03 0.81 25.78
N PRO A 125 3.94 -0.52 25.92
CA PRO A 125 3.20 -1.37 25.00
C PRO A 125 1.73 -1.01 24.88
N ILE A 126 1.15 -1.34 23.73
CA ILE A 126 -0.28 -1.18 23.46
C ILE A 126 -0.94 -2.56 23.38
N VAL A 127 -2.03 -2.74 24.09
CA VAL A 127 -2.84 -3.96 24.05
C VAL A 127 -3.99 -3.77 23.07
N LEU A 128 -4.05 -4.71 22.11
CA LEU A 128 -5.12 -4.82 21.13
C LEU A 128 -6.04 -5.96 21.55
N SER A 129 -7.27 -5.64 21.93
CA SER A 129 -8.28 -6.65 22.25
C SER A 129 -9.22 -6.84 21.06
N VAL A 130 -9.49 -8.08 20.71
CA VAL A 130 -10.45 -8.46 19.67
C VAL A 130 -11.57 -9.29 20.28
N PRO A 131 -12.84 -9.10 19.86
CA PRO A 131 -13.95 -9.93 20.30
C PRO A 131 -13.89 -11.30 19.64
N ALA A 132 -14.70 -12.24 20.11
CA ALA A 132 -15.00 -13.45 19.35
C ALA A 132 -15.75 -13.05 18.07
N VAL A 133 -15.31 -13.58 16.94
CA VAL A 133 -15.88 -13.36 15.61
C VAL A 133 -16.42 -14.68 15.09
N ASP A 134 -17.56 -14.66 14.38
CA ASP A 134 -18.09 -15.84 13.70
C ASP A 134 -16.98 -16.51 12.87
N SER A 135 -16.75 -17.79 13.07
CA SER A 135 -15.68 -18.56 12.43
C SER A 135 -15.74 -18.57 10.89
N LYS A 136 -16.91 -18.25 10.32
CA LYS A 136 -17.10 -18.10 8.87
C LYS A 136 -16.79 -16.69 8.36
N ARG A 137 -16.65 -15.72 9.26
CA ARG A 137 -16.32 -14.33 8.90
C ARG A 137 -14.82 -14.11 8.93
N TYR A 138 -14.29 -13.64 7.82
CA TYR A 138 -12.91 -13.18 7.81
C TYR A 138 -12.77 -11.86 8.57
N TYR A 139 -11.76 -11.80 9.41
CA TYR A 139 -11.22 -10.54 9.92
C TYR A 139 -9.71 -10.67 10.07
N SER A 140 -9.03 -9.53 9.97
CA SER A 140 -7.60 -9.43 10.25
C SER A 140 -7.24 -8.09 10.86
N VAL A 141 -6.22 -8.09 11.70
CA VAL A 141 -5.50 -6.90 12.14
C VAL A 141 -4.08 -7.05 11.62
N MET A 142 -3.74 -6.30 10.60
CA MET A 142 -2.39 -6.23 10.06
C MET A 142 -1.61 -5.20 10.88
N LEU A 143 -0.44 -5.58 11.35
CA LEU A 143 0.50 -4.71 12.04
C LEU A 143 1.64 -4.35 11.11
N CYS A 144 1.75 -3.06 10.79
CA CYS A 144 2.74 -2.53 9.89
C CYS A 144 3.58 -1.48 10.61
N ASP A 145 4.91 -1.59 10.57
CA ASP A 145 5.81 -0.66 11.24
C ASP A 145 6.14 0.58 10.40
N GLY A 146 6.96 1.49 10.92
CA GLY A 146 7.39 2.72 10.25
C GLY A 146 8.22 2.48 8.98
N ASN A 147 8.82 1.30 8.83
CA ASN A 147 9.55 0.87 7.64
C ASN A 147 8.64 0.21 6.59
N THR A 148 7.34 0.11 6.85
CA THR A 148 6.34 -0.63 6.07
C THR A 148 6.52 -2.15 6.06
N TYR A 149 7.16 -2.72 7.06
CA TYR A 149 7.18 -4.17 7.27
C TYR A 149 5.90 -4.62 7.96
N ASN A 150 5.25 -5.65 7.44
CA ASN A 150 4.15 -6.33 8.11
C ASN A 150 4.74 -7.27 9.17
N PHE A 151 4.81 -6.83 10.43
CA PHE A 151 5.47 -7.58 11.50
C PHE A 151 4.55 -8.52 12.29
N GLY A 152 3.27 -8.53 11.97
CA GLY A 152 2.32 -9.43 12.62
C GLY A 152 0.90 -9.30 12.13
N TYR A 153 0.13 -10.36 12.40
CA TYR A 153 -1.30 -10.42 12.13
C TYR A 153 -2.05 -11.01 13.32
N ILE A 154 -3.25 -10.49 13.56
CA ILE A 154 -4.27 -11.06 14.43
C ILE A 154 -5.48 -11.34 13.52
N GLY A 155 -6.19 -12.43 13.70
CA GLY A 155 -7.41 -12.69 12.94
C GLY A 155 -7.55 -14.12 12.46
N THR A 156 -8.55 -14.33 11.63
CA THR A 156 -9.04 -15.64 11.22
C THR A 156 -7.93 -16.61 10.80
N ARG A 157 -6.97 -16.14 9.98
CA ARG A 157 -5.85 -16.96 9.54
C ARG A 157 -4.81 -17.17 10.63
N SER A 158 -4.41 -16.10 11.32
CA SER A 158 -3.17 -16.10 12.12
C SER A 158 -3.36 -16.49 13.58
N THR A 159 -4.54 -16.19 14.16
CA THR A 159 -4.83 -16.42 15.59
C THR A 159 -6.20 -17.04 15.84
N GLY A 160 -6.97 -17.32 14.79
CA GLY A 160 -8.33 -17.82 14.90
C GLY A 160 -9.38 -16.74 15.17
N SER A 161 -10.60 -17.18 15.48
CA SER A 161 -11.76 -16.30 15.63
C SER A 161 -12.19 -16.09 17.09
N GLU A 162 -11.43 -16.61 18.03
CA GLU A 162 -11.71 -16.45 19.47
C GLU A 162 -11.33 -15.05 19.96
N ALA A 163 -12.06 -14.56 20.95
CA ALA A 163 -11.67 -13.32 21.63
C ALA A 163 -10.28 -13.44 22.25
N GLY A 164 -9.55 -12.33 22.25
CA GLY A 164 -8.20 -12.33 22.83
C GLY A 164 -7.55 -10.98 22.92
N ASP A 165 -6.54 -10.92 23.78
CA ASP A 165 -5.70 -9.75 23.99
C ASP A 165 -4.30 -10.02 23.46
N TYR A 166 -3.79 -9.09 22.68
CA TYR A 166 -2.50 -9.14 21.99
C TYR A 166 -1.73 -7.89 22.30
N MET A 167 -0.43 -8.03 22.56
CA MET A 167 0.40 -6.88 22.95
C MET A 167 1.37 -6.50 21.85
N VAL A 168 1.35 -5.25 21.44
CA VAL A 168 2.31 -4.66 20.51
C VAL A 168 3.33 -3.88 21.32
N VAL A 169 4.61 -4.18 21.10
CA VAL A 169 5.73 -3.56 21.81
C VAL A 169 6.65 -2.83 20.84
N GLY A 170 7.25 -1.74 21.30
CA GLY A 170 8.28 -1.02 20.58
C GLY A 170 9.61 -1.77 20.51
N PRO A 171 10.59 -1.25 19.74
CA PRO A 171 11.86 -1.94 19.49
C PRO A 171 12.66 -2.22 20.76
N ASN A 172 12.61 -1.32 21.74
CA ASN A 172 13.44 -1.36 22.93
C ASN A 172 12.75 -1.97 24.17
N TRP A 173 11.50 -2.44 24.04
CA TRP A 173 10.78 -2.99 25.17
C TRP A 173 11.37 -4.32 25.64
N SER A 174 11.57 -4.47 26.96
CA SER A 174 12.19 -5.65 27.59
C SER A 174 11.40 -6.20 28.80
N GLY A 175 10.17 -5.69 29.03
CA GLY A 175 9.34 -6.14 30.13
C GLY A 175 8.80 -7.57 29.99
N ALA A 176 8.25 -8.10 31.06
CA ALA A 176 7.61 -9.43 31.05
C ALA A 176 6.23 -9.36 30.40
N THR A 177 5.83 -10.46 29.74
CA THR A 177 4.47 -10.59 29.19
C THR A 177 3.46 -10.81 30.33
N PRO A 178 2.46 -9.93 30.48
CA PRO A 178 1.45 -10.08 31.52
C PRO A 178 0.53 -11.30 31.27
N PRO A 179 -0.08 -11.86 32.33
CA PRO A 179 -1.12 -12.87 32.19
C PRO A 179 -2.28 -12.35 31.33
N GLY A 180 -2.89 -13.25 30.53
CA GLY A 180 -4.00 -12.91 29.63
C GLY A 180 -3.59 -12.49 28.23
N ILE A 181 -2.36 -12.05 28.02
CA ILE A 181 -1.84 -11.76 26.67
C ILE A 181 -1.53 -13.03 25.92
N LYS A 182 -2.22 -13.24 24.79
CA LYS A 182 -2.06 -14.45 23.95
C LYS A 182 -0.76 -14.43 23.14
N LYS A 183 -0.33 -13.26 22.68
CA LYS A 183 0.88 -13.10 21.87
C LYS A 183 1.44 -11.69 22.00
N VAL A 184 2.77 -11.59 22.03
CA VAL A 184 3.50 -10.32 21.93
C VAL A 184 4.04 -10.18 20.51
N MET A 185 3.85 -9.01 19.89
CA MET A 185 4.37 -8.67 18.58
C MET A 185 5.22 -7.42 18.67
N ARG A 186 6.46 -7.52 18.18
CA ARG A 186 7.44 -6.45 18.28
C ARG A 186 7.53 -5.66 16.98
N SER A 187 7.27 -4.37 17.06
CA SER A 187 7.58 -3.42 15.99
C SER A 187 9.09 -3.14 15.96
N SER A 188 9.65 -2.98 14.76
CA SER A 188 11.03 -2.50 14.60
C SER A 188 11.15 -0.99 14.78
N THR A 189 10.02 -0.28 14.84
CA THR A 189 9.93 1.17 14.97
C THR A 189 9.05 1.58 16.15
N GLU A 190 9.21 2.80 16.62
CA GLU A 190 8.44 3.34 17.75
C GLU A 190 7.00 3.70 17.41
N PHE A 191 6.70 3.89 16.13
CA PHE A 191 5.35 4.07 15.62
C PHE A 191 4.96 2.90 14.73
N ALA A 192 3.70 2.48 14.80
CA ALA A 192 3.17 1.40 14.00
C ALA A 192 1.69 1.60 13.68
N LEU A 193 1.24 1.02 12.57
CA LEU A 193 -0.17 0.96 12.17
C LEU A 193 -0.77 -0.39 12.57
N ALA A 194 -1.95 -0.36 13.21
CA ALA A 194 -2.85 -1.49 13.30
C ALA A 194 -4.03 -1.24 12.35
N GLY A 195 -4.01 -1.93 11.22
CA GLY A 195 -5.04 -1.85 10.18
C GLY A 195 -5.99 -3.03 10.25
N TYR A 196 -7.23 -2.79 10.66
CA TYR A 196 -8.24 -3.84 10.81
C TYR A 196 -9.07 -3.97 9.55
N ARG A 197 -9.36 -5.18 9.13
CA ARG A 197 -10.29 -5.54 8.06
C ARG A 197 -11.34 -6.48 8.61
N THR A 198 -12.61 -6.14 8.43
CA THR A 198 -13.75 -6.98 8.84
C THR A 198 -14.61 -7.25 7.63
N GLN A 199 -14.77 -8.52 7.24
CA GLN A 199 -15.55 -8.89 6.05
C GLN A 199 -17.00 -8.45 6.16
N LEU A 200 -17.51 -7.86 5.08
CA LEU A 200 -18.92 -7.55 4.86
C LEU A 200 -19.49 -8.53 3.83
N TYR A 201 -20.46 -9.34 4.20
CA TYR A 201 -21.07 -10.29 3.25
C TYR A 201 -21.97 -9.62 2.22
N ASN A 202 -22.73 -8.62 2.64
CA ASN A 202 -23.62 -7.81 1.84
C ASN A 202 -24.14 -6.63 2.69
N SER A 203 -24.94 -5.73 2.11
CA SER A 203 -25.45 -4.52 2.81
C SER A 203 -26.29 -4.86 4.05
N ALA A 204 -27.04 -5.94 4.06
CA ALA A 204 -27.85 -6.37 5.22
C ALA A 204 -26.99 -6.85 6.40
N ASP A 205 -25.74 -7.20 6.18
CA ASP A 205 -24.79 -7.67 7.19
C ASP A 205 -24.08 -6.54 7.93
N LEU A 206 -24.27 -5.28 7.53
CA LEU A 206 -23.62 -4.13 8.14
C LEU A 206 -23.78 -4.02 9.67
N PRO A 207 -24.94 -4.33 10.28
CA PRO A 207 -25.09 -4.35 11.74
C PRO A 207 -24.14 -5.34 12.43
N ASN A 208 -23.87 -6.49 11.82
CA ASN A 208 -22.92 -7.48 12.37
C ASN A 208 -21.48 -6.98 12.30
N VAL A 209 -21.08 -6.34 11.19
CA VAL A 209 -19.76 -5.69 11.07
C VAL A 209 -19.59 -4.63 12.15
N LYS A 210 -20.59 -3.73 12.34
CA LYS A 210 -20.56 -2.72 13.40
C LYS A 210 -20.41 -3.34 14.79
N LYS A 211 -21.07 -4.46 15.04
CA LYS A 211 -20.96 -5.19 16.33
C LYS A 211 -19.54 -5.72 16.54
N VAL A 212 -18.93 -6.29 15.53
CA VAL A 212 -17.53 -6.76 15.61
C VAL A 212 -16.60 -5.56 15.84
N GLN A 213 -16.71 -4.51 15.05
CA GLN A 213 -15.89 -3.30 15.19
C GLN A 213 -16.03 -2.64 16.57
N ALA A 214 -17.23 -2.60 17.13
CA ALA A 214 -17.46 -2.08 18.49
C ALA A 214 -16.78 -2.91 19.59
N GLY A 215 -16.41 -4.14 19.30
CA GLY A 215 -15.67 -5.02 20.20
C GLY A 215 -14.14 -4.83 20.15
N TYR A 216 -13.60 -4.16 19.14
CA TYR A 216 -12.19 -3.85 19.08
C TYR A 216 -11.80 -2.79 20.11
N ARG A 217 -10.70 -3.02 20.82
CA ARG A 217 -10.15 -2.07 21.79
C ARG A 217 -8.66 -1.90 21.59
N VAL A 218 -8.21 -0.68 21.79
CA VAL A 218 -6.80 -0.29 21.76
C VAL A 218 -6.55 0.47 23.06
N GLN A 219 -5.61 0.01 23.87
CA GLN A 219 -5.36 0.63 25.17
C GLN A 219 -3.89 0.46 25.58
N PRO A 220 -3.30 1.43 26.29
CA PRO A 220 -1.98 1.28 26.91
C PRO A 220 -1.94 0.08 27.88
N LEU A 221 -0.77 -0.51 28.02
CA LEU A 221 -0.56 -1.65 28.94
C LEU A 221 -0.92 -1.29 30.39
N SER A 222 -0.57 -0.11 30.85
CA SER A 222 -0.93 0.39 32.19
C SER A 222 -2.45 0.38 32.41
N ALA A 223 -3.22 0.85 31.44
CA ALA A 223 -4.68 0.84 31.50
C ALA A 223 -5.25 -0.60 31.49
N TYR A 224 -4.68 -1.50 30.69
CA TYR A 224 -5.04 -2.92 30.68
C TYR A 224 -4.83 -3.57 32.05
N LEU A 225 -3.71 -3.27 32.71
CA LEU A 225 -3.34 -3.78 34.02
C LEU A 225 -3.99 -3.01 35.18
N LYS A 226 -4.74 -1.94 34.89
CA LYS A 226 -5.31 -1.02 35.92
C LYS A 226 -4.24 -0.45 36.85
N GLN A 227 -3.10 -0.09 36.29
CA GLN A 227 -1.96 0.51 36.95
C GLN A 227 -1.80 1.98 36.53
N PRO A 228 -1.11 2.80 37.34
CA PRO A 228 -0.76 4.15 36.94
C PRO A 228 0.03 4.17 35.62
N ALA A 229 -0.29 5.12 34.75
CA ALA A 229 0.46 5.32 33.52
C ALA A 229 1.90 5.74 33.82
N PRO A 230 2.89 5.23 33.07
CA PRO A 230 4.26 5.72 33.15
C PRO A 230 4.34 7.19 32.66
N PRO A 231 5.44 7.91 32.94
CA PRO A 231 5.65 9.26 32.43
C PRO A 231 5.52 9.28 30.90
N ALA A 232 4.82 10.30 30.38
CA ALA A 232 4.64 10.45 28.94
C ALA A 232 5.98 10.61 28.21
N ALA A 233 6.09 10.07 27.00
CA ALA A 233 7.22 10.33 26.13
C ALA A 233 7.30 11.84 25.78
N PRO A 234 8.48 12.37 25.44
CA PRO A 234 8.62 13.76 25.01
C PRO A 234 7.67 14.10 23.85
N ALA A 235 7.11 15.29 23.89
CA ALA A 235 6.29 15.80 22.79
C ALA A 235 7.13 15.88 21.49
N ILE A 236 6.50 15.62 20.38
CA ILE A 236 7.10 15.70 19.04
C ILE A 236 6.46 16.83 18.28
N ASP A 237 7.29 17.68 17.69
CA ASP A 237 6.86 18.60 16.64
C ASP A 237 6.95 17.86 15.29
N PHE A 238 5.81 17.34 14.82
CA PHE A 238 5.74 16.57 13.59
C PHE A 238 5.82 17.51 12.39
N PRO A 239 6.86 17.43 11.54
CA PRO A 239 6.94 18.23 10.31
C PRO A 239 5.71 18.05 9.43
N LYS A 240 5.08 19.15 9.05
CA LYS A 240 3.96 19.10 8.11
C LYS A 240 4.44 18.53 6.77
N ILE A 241 3.73 17.54 6.27
CA ILE A 241 4.01 16.89 5.00
C ILE A 241 2.83 17.06 4.06
N ASP A 242 3.12 17.39 2.79
CA ASP A 242 2.15 17.43 1.71
C ASP A 242 2.78 16.93 0.40
N LYS A 243 1.96 16.75 -0.63
CA LYS A 243 2.39 16.16 -1.91
C LYS A 243 3.43 17.01 -2.66
N ASP A 244 3.45 18.33 -2.44
CA ASP A 244 4.39 19.23 -3.11
C ASP A 244 5.71 19.29 -2.34
N LEU A 245 5.64 19.35 -1.01
CA LEU A 245 6.82 19.36 -0.14
C LEU A 245 7.61 18.05 -0.19
N VAL A 246 6.97 16.91 -0.39
CA VAL A 246 7.67 15.61 -0.52
C VAL A 246 8.73 15.64 -1.61
N LYS A 247 8.51 16.35 -2.73
CA LYS A 247 9.46 16.41 -3.84
C LYS A 247 10.75 17.16 -3.52
N THR A 248 10.67 18.17 -2.66
CA THR A 248 11.81 19.04 -2.30
C THR A 248 12.42 18.68 -0.95
N ASN A 249 11.59 18.22 -0.02
CA ASN A 249 11.99 17.98 1.36
C ASN A 249 12.05 16.47 1.72
N PHE A 250 12.10 15.60 0.72
CA PHE A 250 12.07 14.14 0.91
C PHE A 250 13.05 13.66 1.96
N PHE A 251 14.32 14.06 1.85
CA PHE A 251 15.35 13.61 2.79
C PHE A 251 15.22 14.23 4.18
N GLN A 252 14.57 15.39 4.33
CA GLN A 252 14.22 15.93 5.66
C GLN A 252 13.15 15.09 6.34
N TYR A 253 12.13 14.64 5.60
CA TYR A 253 11.12 13.73 6.14
C TYR A 253 11.71 12.36 6.48
N LEU A 254 12.61 11.85 5.62
CA LEU A 254 13.32 10.63 5.89
C LEU A 254 14.16 10.76 7.16
N ASP A 255 14.95 11.81 7.29
CA ASP A 255 15.77 12.09 8.47
C ASP A 255 14.94 12.15 9.75
N PHE A 256 13.81 12.85 9.70
CA PHE A 256 12.88 12.91 10.82
C PHE A 256 12.34 11.53 11.18
N ALA A 257 11.83 10.76 10.20
CA ALA A 257 11.23 9.44 10.47
C ALA A 257 12.23 8.42 11.00
N LEU A 258 13.50 8.51 10.58
CA LEU A 258 14.58 7.62 11.02
C LEU A 258 14.92 7.77 12.50
N GLN A 259 14.52 8.85 13.16
CA GLN A 259 14.70 9.03 14.61
C GLN A 259 13.92 7.97 15.41
N PHE A 260 12.81 7.49 14.86
CA PHE A 260 11.90 6.53 15.47
C PHE A 260 12.07 5.10 14.94
N ALA A 261 13.09 4.88 14.11
CA ALA A 261 13.37 3.62 13.45
C ALA A 261 14.84 3.20 13.69
N PRO A 262 15.14 2.51 14.79
CA PRO A 262 16.48 1.97 15.03
C PRO A 262 16.98 1.15 13.85
N PRO A 263 18.26 1.29 13.43
CA PRO A 263 18.76 0.62 12.25
C PRO A 263 18.83 -0.90 12.46
N ALA A 264 18.26 -1.66 11.53
CA ALA A 264 18.47 -3.10 11.46
C ALA A 264 19.89 -3.45 10.99
N PRO A 265 20.40 -4.66 11.26
CA PRO A 265 21.73 -5.06 10.83
C PRO A 265 22.00 -4.91 9.34
N ASN A 266 21.02 -5.20 8.49
CA ASN A 266 21.10 -5.08 7.03
C ASN A 266 20.92 -3.64 6.50
N GLU A 267 20.62 -2.68 7.37
CA GLU A 267 20.49 -1.26 7.01
C GLU A 267 21.78 -0.46 7.23
N LYS A 268 22.81 -1.06 7.83
CA LYS A 268 24.05 -0.34 8.19
C LYS A 268 24.69 0.36 6.99
N ASP A 269 24.79 -0.32 5.87
CA ASP A 269 25.48 0.20 4.69
C ASP A 269 24.71 1.33 4.03
N ILE A 270 23.39 1.19 3.86
CA ILE A 270 22.55 2.26 3.29
C ILE A 270 22.49 3.47 4.23
N ARG A 271 22.40 3.24 5.55
CA ARG A 271 22.42 4.33 6.55
C ARG A 271 23.77 5.05 6.57
N ALA A 272 24.88 4.33 6.41
CA ALA A 272 26.22 4.92 6.28
C ALA A 272 26.35 5.78 5.02
N LYS A 273 25.86 5.29 3.87
CA LYS A 273 25.80 6.08 2.63
C LYS A 273 24.99 7.36 2.79
N LEU A 274 23.80 7.27 3.36
CA LEU A 274 22.94 8.42 3.62
C LEU A 274 23.59 9.45 4.53
N ALA A 275 24.37 9.00 5.51
CA ALA A 275 25.11 9.89 6.41
C ALA A 275 26.14 10.74 5.66
N LEU A 276 26.66 10.31 4.49
CA LEU A 276 27.58 11.09 3.68
C LEU A 276 26.93 12.34 3.06
N ILE A 277 25.62 12.31 2.83
CA ILE A 277 24.85 13.48 2.36
C ILE A 277 24.09 14.18 3.50
N GLY A 278 24.44 13.90 4.75
CA GLY A 278 23.83 14.55 5.91
C GLY A 278 22.49 13.98 6.37
N VAL A 279 22.03 12.85 5.81
CA VAL A 279 20.77 12.20 6.19
C VAL A 279 21.03 11.08 7.20
N GLY A 280 20.29 11.09 8.32
CA GLY A 280 20.38 10.04 9.36
C GLY A 280 19.69 10.47 10.63
N ALA A 281 19.30 9.53 11.48
CA ALA A 281 18.57 9.78 12.71
C ALA A 281 19.23 10.89 13.56
N GLY A 282 18.48 11.96 13.83
CA GLY A 282 18.95 13.10 14.63
C GLY A 282 19.93 14.03 13.91
N LYS A 283 20.14 13.88 12.61
CA LYS A 283 20.85 14.85 11.80
C LYS A 283 19.89 15.91 11.26
N THR A 284 20.41 17.04 10.87
CA THR A 284 19.63 18.15 10.30
C THR A 284 19.98 18.32 8.82
N PHE A 285 19.44 17.45 7.98
CA PHE A 285 19.53 17.66 6.54
C PHE A 285 18.59 18.80 6.15
N ASP A 286 19.13 19.88 5.62
CA ASP A 286 18.33 20.94 5.01
C ASP A 286 18.72 21.11 3.54
N PHE A 287 17.79 20.73 2.65
CA PHE A 287 17.97 20.87 1.20
C PHE A 287 18.33 22.31 0.78
N LYS A 288 17.89 23.34 1.55
CA LYS A 288 18.20 24.74 1.26
C LYS A 288 19.69 25.05 1.35
N ASP A 289 20.42 24.33 2.20
CA ASP A 289 21.84 24.59 2.48
C ASP A 289 22.77 24.03 1.40
N LEU A 290 22.28 23.12 0.56
CA LEU A 290 23.03 22.57 -0.55
C LEU A 290 23.30 23.62 -1.65
N SER A 291 24.44 23.50 -2.35
CA SER A 291 24.70 24.24 -3.59
C SER A 291 23.68 23.89 -4.67
N LEU A 292 23.60 24.70 -5.73
CA LEU A 292 22.69 24.41 -6.85
C LEU A 292 23.04 23.10 -7.54
N GLU A 293 24.33 22.80 -7.66
CA GLU A 293 24.86 21.59 -8.26
C GLU A 293 24.44 20.34 -7.44
N HIS A 294 24.64 20.36 -6.13
CA HIS A 294 24.20 19.28 -5.25
C HIS A 294 22.67 19.11 -5.25
N LYS A 295 21.91 20.22 -5.22
CA LYS A 295 20.44 20.15 -5.37
C LYS A 295 20.01 19.47 -6.66
N ALA A 296 20.70 19.79 -7.76
CA ALA A 296 20.40 19.18 -9.06
C ALA A 296 20.68 17.66 -9.03
N GLU A 297 21.82 17.24 -8.48
CA GLU A 297 22.19 15.83 -8.41
C GLU A 297 21.29 15.02 -7.45
N VAL A 298 20.91 15.59 -6.31
CA VAL A 298 19.90 14.98 -5.43
C VAL A 298 18.57 14.79 -6.18
N GLY A 299 18.09 15.80 -6.90
CA GLY A 299 16.88 15.72 -7.71
C GLY A 299 16.96 14.67 -8.83
N LEU A 300 18.11 14.58 -9.50
CA LEU A 300 18.36 13.57 -10.54
C LEU A 300 18.42 12.15 -9.94
N GLY A 301 19.03 12.00 -8.77
CA GLY A 301 19.07 10.72 -8.03
C GLY A 301 17.66 10.27 -7.64
N MET A 302 16.86 11.14 -7.03
CA MET A 302 15.47 10.84 -6.69
C MET A 302 14.65 10.39 -7.91
N LYS A 303 14.80 11.12 -9.03
CA LYS A 303 14.13 10.76 -10.29
C LYS A 303 14.60 9.40 -10.83
N GLY A 304 15.91 9.13 -10.75
CA GLY A 304 16.47 7.82 -11.12
C GLY A 304 15.88 6.69 -10.29
N GLY A 305 15.80 6.89 -8.98
CA GLY A 305 15.16 5.94 -8.06
C GLY A 305 13.69 5.70 -8.36
N ASP A 306 12.93 6.76 -8.63
CA ASP A 306 11.51 6.65 -9.01
C ASP A 306 11.31 5.88 -10.31
N THR A 307 12.17 6.13 -11.32
CA THR A 307 12.17 5.40 -12.59
C THR A 307 12.45 3.91 -12.37
N LYS A 308 13.47 3.56 -11.56
CA LYS A 308 13.78 2.15 -11.24
C LYS A 308 12.62 1.43 -10.57
N ILE A 309 11.88 2.12 -9.69
CA ILE A 309 10.68 1.57 -9.04
C ILE A 309 9.58 1.31 -10.08
N ASP A 310 9.36 2.23 -11.01
CA ASP A 310 8.36 2.06 -12.08
C ASP A 310 8.73 0.94 -13.04
N ASP A 311 9.99 0.82 -13.41
CA ASP A 311 10.50 -0.28 -14.23
C ASP A 311 10.32 -1.63 -13.53
N TYR A 312 10.59 -1.70 -12.23
CA TYR A 312 10.35 -2.89 -11.42
C TYR A 312 8.86 -3.27 -11.41
N LEU A 313 7.96 -2.31 -11.19
CA LEU A 313 6.50 -2.54 -11.20
C LEU A 313 5.98 -2.95 -12.58
N SER A 314 6.60 -2.46 -13.64
CA SER A 314 6.18 -2.80 -15.01
C SER A 314 6.60 -4.22 -15.43
N SER A 315 7.78 -4.67 -14.97
CA SER A 315 8.40 -5.94 -15.38
C SER A 315 8.32 -7.07 -14.34
N GLY A 316 8.12 -6.72 -13.06
CA GLY A 316 8.32 -7.63 -11.92
C GLY A 316 7.18 -8.63 -11.65
N MET A 317 6.00 -8.48 -12.27
CA MET A 317 4.88 -9.39 -12.04
C MET A 317 4.66 -10.32 -13.24
N LYS A 318 4.41 -11.61 -12.96
CA LYS A 318 4.05 -12.58 -14.01
C LYS A 318 2.68 -12.27 -14.59
N VAL A 319 2.56 -12.37 -15.91
CA VAL A 319 1.28 -12.27 -16.61
C VAL A 319 0.79 -13.66 -16.97
N ILE A 320 -0.40 -14.03 -16.47
CA ILE A 320 -1.02 -15.32 -16.68
C ILE A 320 -2.46 -15.09 -17.13
N ASN A 321 -2.83 -15.52 -18.34
CA ASN A 321 -4.16 -15.32 -18.90
C ASN A 321 -4.63 -13.86 -18.85
N GLY A 322 -3.71 -12.90 -19.06
CA GLY A 322 -3.97 -11.47 -18.97
C GLY A 322 -3.84 -10.87 -17.56
N TRP A 323 -3.82 -11.69 -16.51
CA TRP A 323 -3.69 -11.24 -15.12
C TRP A 323 -2.23 -11.05 -14.73
N LYS A 324 -1.90 -9.88 -14.19
CA LYS A 324 -0.65 -9.67 -13.46
C LYS A 324 -0.79 -10.25 -12.04
N ILE A 325 0.10 -11.15 -11.68
CA ILE A 325 0.07 -11.84 -10.39
C ILE A 325 1.47 -11.79 -9.78
N GLY A 326 1.52 -11.31 -8.54
CA GLY A 326 2.73 -11.26 -7.73
C GLY A 326 2.35 -10.95 -6.28
N SER A 327 3.32 -10.98 -5.40
CA SER A 327 3.19 -10.50 -4.03
C SER A 327 4.42 -9.68 -3.69
N LEU A 328 4.22 -8.40 -3.47
CA LEU A 328 5.28 -7.47 -3.10
C LEU A 328 5.32 -7.22 -1.58
N PRO A 329 4.17 -7.08 -0.86
CA PRO A 329 4.18 -6.79 0.57
C PRO A 329 4.65 -7.98 1.40
N GLY A 330 5.32 -7.69 2.50
CA GLY A 330 5.81 -8.71 3.43
C GLY A 330 6.47 -8.12 4.68
N ASP A 331 7.09 -8.99 5.45
CA ASP A 331 7.92 -8.63 6.60
C ASP A 331 9.39 -8.31 6.20
N SER A 332 10.22 -8.00 7.17
CA SER A 332 11.63 -7.71 6.94
C SER A 332 12.42 -8.90 6.37
N ALA A 333 12.02 -10.12 6.69
CA ALA A 333 12.65 -11.34 6.16
C ALA A 333 12.28 -11.58 4.69
N HIS A 334 11.04 -11.27 4.30
CA HIS A 334 10.58 -11.33 2.91
C HIS A 334 11.41 -10.42 2.00
N TYR A 335 11.62 -9.18 2.41
CA TYR A 335 12.41 -8.24 1.62
C TYR A 335 13.92 -8.51 1.71
N ASN A 336 14.41 -8.96 2.84
CA ASN A 336 15.82 -9.30 3.10
C ASN A 336 16.84 -8.28 2.53
N GLY A 337 16.53 -6.97 2.66
CA GLY A 337 17.37 -5.89 2.14
C GLY A 337 17.10 -5.52 0.68
N ASP A 338 16.14 -6.13 0.01
CA ASP A 338 15.66 -5.67 -1.30
C ASP A 338 14.82 -4.42 -1.15
N TRP A 339 15.52 -3.26 -1.09
CA TRP A 339 14.89 -1.95 -0.94
C TRP A 339 14.04 -1.58 -2.14
N LEU A 340 14.40 -2.07 -3.35
CA LEU A 340 13.65 -1.79 -4.56
C LEU A 340 12.28 -2.48 -4.55
N MET A 341 12.24 -3.76 -4.17
CA MET A 341 10.98 -4.48 -3.99
C MET A 341 10.11 -3.84 -2.92
N ARG A 342 10.69 -3.39 -1.79
CA ARG A 342 9.95 -2.71 -0.73
C ARG A 342 9.39 -1.36 -1.19
N ALA A 343 10.16 -0.57 -1.93
CA ALA A 343 9.70 0.68 -2.53
C ALA A 343 8.58 0.45 -3.54
N ALA A 344 8.72 -0.57 -4.38
CA ALA A 344 7.70 -0.98 -5.34
C ALA A 344 6.40 -1.42 -4.64
N ALA A 345 6.50 -2.19 -3.55
CA ALA A 345 5.35 -2.57 -2.74
C ALA A 345 4.60 -1.36 -2.17
N ALA A 346 5.32 -0.40 -1.61
CA ALA A 346 4.72 0.82 -1.08
C ALA A 346 4.07 1.68 -2.18
N LYS A 347 4.74 1.85 -3.32
CA LYS A 347 4.22 2.64 -4.46
C LYS A 347 3.00 1.99 -5.12
N ALA A 348 2.99 0.66 -5.23
CA ALA A 348 1.86 -0.08 -5.81
C ALA A 348 0.64 -0.14 -4.90
N GLY A 349 0.83 -0.17 -3.58
CA GLY A 349 -0.25 -0.24 -2.61
C GLY A 349 0.29 -0.38 -1.19
N ILE A 350 0.61 0.74 -0.57
CA ILE A 350 1.03 0.78 0.83
C ILE A 350 0.01 0.04 1.72
N TYR A 351 0.47 -0.69 2.71
CA TYR A 351 -0.34 -1.54 3.60
C TYR A 351 -1.04 -2.71 2.88
N GLY A 352 -0.43 -3.22 1.81
CA GLY A 352 -0.80 -4.49 1.21
C GLY A 352 -0.56 -5.66 2.16
N ASN A 353 -1.35 -6.72 2.03
CA ASN A 353 -1.17 -7.94 2.83
C ASN A 353 -0.06 -8.83 2.26
N ASP A 354 0.59 -9.59 3.13
CA ASP A 354 1.45 -10.70 2.74
C ASP A 354 0.67 -11.72 1.90
N ALA A 355 1.35 -12.43 1.03
CA ALA A 355 0.73 -13.44 0.16
C ALA A 355 -0.06 -14.51 0.92
N ALA A 356 0.40 -14.90 2.12
CA ALA A 356 -0.30 -15.84 2.98
C ALA A 356 -1.65 -15.29 3.49
N GLU A 357 -1.78 -13.97 3.62
CA GLU A 357 -3.01 -13.32 4.05
C GLU A 357 -3.94 -13.01 2.88
N ALA A 358 -3.40 -12.46 1.77
CA ALA A 358 -4.18 -12.21 0.57
C ALA A 358 -3.29 -12.07 -0.69
N VAL A 359 -3.78 -12.54 -1.83
CA VAL A 359 -3.17 -12.36 -3.15
C VAL A 359 -4.09 -11.53 -4.03
N TYR A 360 -3.51 -10.64 -4.86
CA TYR A 360 -4.23 -9.65 -5.64
C TYR A 360 -3.92 -9.75 -7.15
N PRO A 361 -4.47 -10.75 -7.89
CA PRO A 361 -4.40 -10.71 -9.35
C PRO A 361 -5.14 -9.50 -9.92
N LEU A 362 -4.52 -8.80 -10.85
CA LEU A 362 -5.11 -7.62 -11.46
C LEU A 362 -4.98 -7.66 -12.99
N THR A 363 -5.98 -7.13 -13.70
CA THR A 363 -5.93 -7.10 -15.16
C THR A 363 -6.63 -5.89 -15.76
N ARG A 364 -6.12 -5.47 -16.93
CA ARG A 364 -6.73 -4.57 -17.91
C ARG A 364 -6.84 -5.25 -19.27
N LEU A 365 -6.38 -6.51 -19.34
CA LEU A 365 -6.21 -7.25 -20.57
C LEU A 365 -7.07 -8.50 -20.59
N THR A 366 -7.53 -8.86 -21.77
CA THR A 366 -8.11 -10.17 -22.08
C THR A 366 -7.04 -11.26 -22.01
N ALA A 367 -7.46 -12.53 -22.11
CA ALA A 367 -6.55 -13.68 -22.13
C ALA A 367 -5.53 -13.63 -23.27
N ASP A 368 -5.88 -13.05 -24.40
CA ASP A 368 -5.05 -12.87 -25.60
C ASP A 368 -4.30 -11.52 -25.64
N GLY A 369 -4.35 -10.76 -24.53
CA GLY A 369 -3.54 -9.54 -24.35
C GLY A 369 -4.17 -8.26 -24.92
N GLN A 370 -5.43 -8.27 -25.33
CA GLN A 370 -6.13 -7.07 -25.79
C GLN A 370 -6.66 -6.27 -24.59
N THR A 371 -6.75 -4.95 -24.74
CA THR A 371 -7.36 -4.11 -23.69
C THR A 371 -8.85 -4.46 -23.53
N ILE A 372 -9.29 -4.67 -22.28
CA ILE A 372 -10.70 -4.82 -21.95
C ILE A 372 -11.36 -3.43 -22.04
N ASP A 373 -12.25 -3.26 -23.02
CA ASP A 373 -13.00 -2.01 -23.23
C ASP A 373 -14.47 -2.33 -23.52
N THR A 374 -15.32 -2.00 -22.56
CA THR A 374 -16.75 -2.30 -22.58
C THR A 374 -17.60 -1.27 -23.34
N SER A 375 -16.97 -0.31 -24.02
CA SER A 375 -17.68 0.59 -24.94
C SER A 375 -18.20 -0.14 -26.19
N ASN A 376 -17.49 -1.16 -26.64
CA ASN A 376 -17.79 -1.87 -27.89
C ASN A 376 -18.03 -3.38 -27.73
N ASN A 377 -17.58 -3.99 -26.62
CA ASN A 377 -17.65 -5.42 -26.40
C ASN A 377 -18.22 -5.76 -25.03
N ASN A 378 -18.88 -6.87 -24.95
CA ASN A 378 -19.19 -7.55 -23.70
C ASN A 378 -18.12 -8.59 -23.42
N TYR A 379 -17.84 -8.87 -22.16
CA TYR A 379 -16.82 -9.83 -21.75
C TYR A 379 -17.36 -10.81 -20.73
N VAL A 380 -16.71 -11.95 -20.62
CA VAL A 380 -16.99 -12.94 -19.61
C VAL A 380 -15.71 -13.41 -18.92
N LEU A 381 -15.86 -13.76 -17.65
CA LEU A 381 -14.86 -14.45 -16.84
C LEU A 381 -15.50 -15.75 -16.34
N THR A 382 -15.03 -16.90 -16.85
CA THR A 382 -15.65 -18.19 -16.54
C THR A 382 -14.71 -19.08 -15.73
N PHE A 383 -15.14 -19.45 -14.54
CA PHE A 383 -14.48 -20.45 -13.71
C PHE A 383 -15.04 -21.83 -14.06
N ALA A 384 -14.20 -22.73 -14.54
CA ALA A 384 -14.60 -24.11 -14.82
C ALA A 384 -15.08 -24.80 -13.53
N LYS A 385 -15.85 -25.88 -13.68
CA LYS A 385 -16.34 -26.67 -12.56
C LYS A 385 -15.18 -27.08 -11.62
N GLY A 386 -15.31 -26.76 -10.35
CA GLY A 386 -14.29 -27.05 -9.34
C GLY A 386 -13.03 -26.16 -9.40
N GLN A 387 -13.00 -25.14 -10.25
CA GLN A 387 -11.86 -24.22 -10.43
C GLN A 387 -12.10 -22.82 -9.87
N LEU A 388 -13.00 -22.67 -8.90
CA LEU A 388 -13.13 -21.44 -8.13
C LEU A 388 -11.80 -21.10 -7.43
N PRO A 389 -11.53 -19.82 -7.13
CA PRO A 389 -10.31 -19.44 -6.43
C PRO A 389 -10.08 -20.25 -5.15
N PRO A 390 -8.91 -20.88 -4.98
CA PRO A 390 -8.60 -21.78 -3.86
C PRO A 390 -8.22 -20.99 -2.60
N VAL A 391 -9.23 -20.60 -1.84
CA VAL A 391 -9.07 -19.85 -0.59
C VAL A 391 -9.70 -20.59 0.58
N ASN A 392 -9.17 -20.38 1.80
CA ASN A 392 -9.77 -20.85 3.03
C ASN A 392 -10.83 -19.88 3.55
N SER A 393 -10.78 -18.61 3.12
CA SER A 393 -11.76 -17.60 3.51
C SER A 393 -12.67 -17.25 2.32
N PHE A 394 -12.46 -16.14 1.67
CA PHE A 394 -13.31 -15.70 0.57
C PHE A 394 -12.50 -15.06 -0.56
N TRP A 395 -13.13 -14.93 -1.72
CA TRP A 395 -12.57 -14.23 -2.86
C TRP A 395 -13.57 -13.20 -3.41
N SER A 396 -13.05 -12.23 -4.12
CA SER A 396 -13.84 -11.26 -4.88
C SER A 396 -13.21 -10.91 -6.22
N VAL A 397 -14.03 -10.39 -7.14
CA VAL A 397 -13.62 -9.69 -8.37
C VAL A 397 -14.26 -8.32 -8.33
N THR A 398 -13.46 -7.28 -8.23
CA THR A 398 -13.92 -5.90 -8.15
C THR A 398 -13.69 -5.18 -9.48
N MET A 399 -14.69 -4.40 -9.89
CA MET A 399 -14.71 -3.57 -11.08
C MET A 399 -14.28 -2.15 -10.78
N TYR A 400 -13.39 -1.62 -11.63
CA TYR A 400 -13.00 -0.21 -11.62
C TYR A 400 -12.99 0.36 -13.03
N ASP A 401 -13.19 1.66 -13.13
CA ASP A 401 -12.88 2.42 -14.34
C ASP A 401 -11.38 2.27 -14.67
N GLY A 402 -11.09 1.96 -15.93
CA GLY A 402 -9.72 1.67 -16.36
C GLY A 402 -8.81 2.89 -16.42
N LYS A 403 -9.35 4.13 -16.43
CA LYS A 403 -8.57 5.36 -16.51
C LYS A 403 -8.13 5.87 -15.15
N ASN A 404 -9.09 5.95 -14.21
CA ASN A 404 -8.87 6.55 -12.89
C ASN A 404 -8.79 5.54 -11.75
N GLN A 405 -9.10 4.25 -11.99
CA GLN A 405 -9.11 3.16 -11.01
C GLN A 405 -10.12 3.38 -9.86
N LEU A 406 -11.20 4.12 -10.13
CA LEU A 406 -12.26 4.36 -9.16
C LEU A 406 -13.42 3.38 -9.38
N LEU A 407 -14.21 3.17 -8.34
CA LEU A 407 -15.47 2.43 -8.43
C LEU A 407 -16.44 3.21 -9.33
N ILE A 408 -17.29 2.50 -10.05
CA ILE A 408 -18.22 3.10 -11.01
C ILE A 408 -19.65 3.12 -10.49
N GLU A 409 -20.37 4.20 -10.76
CA GLU A 409 -21.80 4.25 -10.53
C GLU A 409 -22.52 3.21 -11.40
N ASN A 410 -23.45 2.45 -10.81
CA ASN A 410 -24.20 1.44 -11.51
C ASN A 410 -25.57 1.20 -10.85
N PRO A 411 -26.59 0.70 -11.59
CA PRO A 411 -27.96 0.58 -11.10
C PRO A 411 -28.13 -0.40 -9.94
N LEU A 412 -27.18 -1.30 -9.73
CA LEU A 412 -27.23 -2.30 -8.65
C LEU A 412 -26.43 -1.88 -7.41
N ASN A 413 -25.71 -0.75 -7.45
CA ASN A 413 -24.68 -0.42 -6.47
C ASN A 413 -23.73 -1.61 -6.20
N ARG A 414 -23.44 -2.38 -7.25
CA ARG A 414 -22.60 -3.58 -7.22
C ARG A 414 -21.24 -3.25 -7.80
N TYR A 415 -20.23 -3.21 -6.93
CA TYR A 415 -18.85 -2.91 -7.31
C TYR A 415 -18.00 -4.16 -7.49
N LEU A 416 -18.48 -5.28 -6.93
CA LEU A 416 -17.79 -6.56 -6.94
C LEU A 416 -18.76 -7.74 -6.97
N ILE A 417 -18.21 -8.89 -7.34
CA ILE A 417 -18.81 -10.21 -7.08
C ILE A 417 -17.87 -10.96 -6.16
N ASN A 418 -18.39 -11.58 -5.12
CA ASN A 418 -17.61 -12.32 -4.13
C ASN A 418 -18.21 -13.71 -3.82
N SER A 419 -17.41 -14.58 -3.19
CA SER A 419 -17.84 -15.93 -2.87
C SER A 419 -19.08 -16.02 -1.96
N PRO A 420 -19.38 -15.09 -1.02
CA PRO A 420 -20.65 -15.06 -0.30
C PRO A 420 -21.90 -14.93 -1.19
N MET A 421 -21.77 -14.45 -2.41
CA MET A 421 -22.90 -14.33 -3.36
C MET A 421 -23.21 -15.65 -4.08
N LEU A 422 -22.31 -16.64 -4.07
CA LEU A 422 -22.43 -17.89 -4.80
C LEU A 422 -23.79 -18.60 -4.63
N PRO A 423 -24.39 -18.69 -3.42
CA PRO A 423 -25.69 -19.35 -3.24
C PRO A 423 -26.84 -18.73 -4.04
N LYS A 424 -26.70 -17.49 -4.50
CA LYS A 424 -27.70 -16.75 -5.29
C LYS A 424 -27.32 -16.62 -6.77
N MET A 425 -26.15 -17.13 -7.16
CA MET A 425 -25.65 -17.05 -8.53
C MET A 425 -26.11 -18.25 -9.36
N THR A 426 -26.22 -18.03 -10.66
CA THR A 426 -26.55 -19.07 -11.62
C THR A 426 -25.29 -19.78 -12.11
N THR A 427 -25.23 -21.10 -11.98
CA THR A 427 -24.19 -21.93 -12.60
C THR A 427 -24.66 -22.45 -13.96
N ASN A 428 -23.72 -22.63 -14.87
CA ASN A 428 -23.97 -23.21 -16.19
C ASN A 428 -24.30 -24.72 -16.07
N ARG A 429 -24.86 -25.32 -17.14
CA ARG A 429 -25.23 -26.74 -17.16
C ARG A 429 -24.05 -27.68 -16.93
N ASP A 430 -22.85 -27.28 -17.33
CA ASP A 430 -21.59 -28.02 -17.10
C ASP A 430 -21.00 -27.82 -15.70
N GLY A 431 -21.67 -27.02 -14.87
CA GLY A 431 -21.23 -26.71 -13.50
C GLY A 431 -20.19 -25.60 -13.41
N SER A 432 -19.85 -24.94 -14.51
CA SER A 432 -19.00 -23.75 -14.50
C SER A 432 -19.75 -22.50 -14.01
N LEU A 433 -19.01 -21.47 -13.57
CA LEU A 433 -19.55 -20.18 -13.13
C LEU A 433 -19.05 -19.10 -14.07
N THR A 434 -19.97 -18.41 -14.75
CA THR A 434 -19.64 -17.27 -15.63
C THR A 434 -20.04 -15.95 -14.96
N LEU A 435 -19.11 -15.00 -14.90
CA LEU A 435 -19.35 -13.60 -14.56
C LEU A 435 -19.47 -12.80 -15.86
N TYR A 436 -20.53 -12.00 -15.98
CA TYR A 436 -20.78 -11.14 -17.13
C TYR A 436 -20.25 -9.74 -16.84
N ILE A 437 -19.28 -9.31 -17.64
CA ILE A 437 -18.57 -8.02 -17.50
C ILE A 437 -19.01 -7.16 -18.67
N GLN A 438 -19.97 -6.29 -18.44
CA GLN A 438 -20.57 -5.45 -19.49
C GLN A 438 -21.30 -4.25 -18.89
N LYS A 439 -21.47 -3.22 -19.72
CA LYS A 439 -22.12 -1.97 -19.34
C LYS A 439 -23.61 -2.17 -19.03
N ASP A 440 -24.32 -2.80 -19.96
CA ASP A 440 -25.76 -2.99 -19.89
C ASP A 440 -26.11 -4.35 -19.28
N SER A 441 -27.31 -4.47 -18.68
CA SER A 441 -27.76 -5.72 -18.07
C SER A 441 -27.76 -6.87 -19.08
N PRO A 442 -27.21 -8.05 -18.72
CA PRO A 442 -27.26 -9.26 -19.59
C PRO A 442 -28.64 -9.91 -19.59
N GLY A 443 -29.65 -9.26 -19.02
CA GLY A 443 -30.98 -9.79 -18.84
C GLY A 443 -31.19 -10.50 -17.49
N LYS A 444 -32.44 -10.56 -17.06
CA LYS A 444 -32.88 -10.98 -15.72
C LYS A 444 -32.33 -12.35 -15.29
N ALA A 445 -32.22 -13.29 -16.22
CA ALA A 445 -31.71 -14.63 -15.96
C ALA A 445 -30.20 -14.68 -15.62
N LYS A 446 -29.43 -13.69 -16.05
CA LYS A 446 -27.97 -13.58 -15.87
C LYS A 446 -27.55 -12.49 -14.89
N GLU A 447 -28.48 -11.69 -14.39
CA GLU A 447 -28.22 -10.51 -13.56
C GLU A 447 -27.54 -10.86 -12.22
N SER A 448 -27.80 -12.06 -11.67
CA SER A 448 -27.10 -12.52 -10.47
C SER A 448 -25.59 -12.59 -10.64
N ASN A 449 -25.12 -12.84 -11.85
CA ASN A 449 -23.72 -13.01 -12.23
C ASN A 449 -23.15 -11.78 -12.96
N TRP A 450 -23.92 -10.70 -13.06
CA TRP A 450 -23.49 -9.50 -13.74
C TRP A 450 -22.63 -8.60 -12.84
N LEU A 451 -21.45 -8.27 -13.31
CA LEU A 451 -20.57 -7.25 -12.77
C LEU A 451 -20.64 -6.02 -13.69
N PRO A 452 -21.40 -4.99 -13.34
CA PRO A 452 -21.55 -3.79 -14.17
C PRO A 452 -20.21 -3.14 -14.46
N ALA A 453 -19.98 -2.76 -15.71
CA ALA A 453 -18.75 -2.18 -16.22
C ALA A 453 -18.97 -0.74 -16.71
N PRO A 454 -17.91 0.11 -16.78
CA PRO A 454 -18.01 1.45 -17.35
C PRO A 454 -18.31 1.40 -18.86
N ASN A 455 -18.62 2.55 -19.44
CA ASN A 455 -18.60 2.71 -20.91
C ASN A 455 -17.18 3.09 -21.35
N GLY A 456 -16.26 2.12 -21.39
CA GLY A 456 -14.85 2.38 -21.67
C GLY A 456 -13.90 1.31 -21.15
N PRO A 457 -12.62 1.65 -20.98
CA PRO A 457 -11.62 0.75 -20.44
C PRO A 457 -11.95 0.26 -19.04
N VAL A 458 -11.60 -0.99 -18.75
CA VAL A 458 -11.87 -1.68 -17.49
C VAL A 458 -10.57 -2.00 -16.76
N TYR A 459 -10.62 -1.92 -15.45
CA TYR A 459 -9.61 -2.46 -14.54
C TYR A 459 -10.27 -3.40 -13.54
N LEU A 460 -9.83 -4.64 -13.52
CA LEU A 460 -10.33 -5.67 -12.60
C LEU A 460 -9.25 -6.03 -11.58
N VAL A 461 -9.68 -6.15 -10.32
CA VAL A 461 -8.85 -6.69 -9.25
C VAL A 461 -9.57 -7.88 -8.63
N MET A 462 -8.92 -9.04 -8.68
CA MET A 462 -9.33 -10.21 -7.92
C MET A 462 -8.65 -10.15 -6.55
N ARG A 463 -9.39 -10.44 -5.48
CA ARG A 463 -8.85 -10.53 -4.12
C ARG A 463 -9.08 -11.93 -3.58
N LEU A 464 -8.00 -12.59 -3.18
CA LEU A 464 -7.98 -13.98 -2.71
C LEU A 464 -7.54 -13.98 -1.25
N TYR A 465 -8.50 -13.96 -0.31
CA TYR A 465 -8.21 -13.88 1.12
C TYR A 465 -7.97 -15.27 1.73
N TRP A 466 -6.88 -15.41 2.45
CA TRP A 466 -6.37 -16.64 3.02
C TRP A 466 -6.27 -17.74 1.96
N PRO A 467 -5.37 -17.59 0.98
CA PRO A 467 -5.15 -18.60 -0.03
C PRO A 467 -4.79 -19.95 0.58
N LYS A 468 -5.22 -21.05 -0.07
CA LYS A 468 -4.77 -22.37 0.32
C LYS A 468 -3.29 -22.55 0.03
N GLU A 469 -2.56 -23.19 0.92
CA GLU A 469 -1.15 -23.53 0.75
C GLU A 469 -0.97 -24.82 -0.05
N THR A 470 -1.93 -25.74 0.07
CA THR A 470 -1.91 -27.02 -0.65
C THR A 470 -2.61 -26.92 -2.01
N PRO A 471 -2.14 -27.63 -3.05
CA PRO A 471 -2.77 -27.66 -4.37
C PRO A 471 -4.23 -28.14 -4.35
N PRO A 472 -5.09 -27.52 -5.19
CA PRO A 472 -4.77 -26.37 -6.04
C PRO A 472 -4.54 -25.10 -5.23
N SER A 473 -3.48 -24.35 -5.52
CA SER A 473 -3.09 -23.13 -4.82
C SER A 473 -2.65 -22.06 -5.78
N VAL A 474 -2.92 -20.79 -5.44
CA VAL A 474 -2.35 -19.62 -6.12
C VAL A 474 -0.92 -19.34 -5.64
N LEU A 475 -0.53 -19.94 -4.52
CA LEU A 475 0.79 -19.76 -3.91
C LEU A 475 1.83 -20.76 -4.45
N PRO A 476 3.09 -20.33 -4.64
CA PRO A 476 3.57 -18.95 -4.56
C PRO A 476 2.89 -18.07 -5.62
N ALA A 477 2.65 -16.78 -5.30
CA ALA A 477 1.91 -15.89 -6.17
C ALA A 477 2.55 -15.80 -7.57
N GLY A 478 1.78 -16.13 -8.61
CA GLY A 478 2.26 -16.24 -10.00
C GLY A 478 2.90 -17.58 -10.35
N GLU A 479 3.15 -18.48 -9.41
CA GLU A 479 3.76 -19.80 -9.63
C GLU A 479 2.85 -20.97 -9.21
N GLY A 480 1.89 -20.72 -8.35
CA GLY A 480 0.96 -21.70 -7.84
C GLY A 480 0.29 -22.56 -8.93
N THR A 481 -0.24 -23.69 -8.55
CA THR A 481 -0.87 -24.66 -9.48
C THR A 481 -2.21 -24.17 -10.02
N TRP A 482 -2.95 -23.36 -9.27
CA TRP A 482 -4.15 -22.71 -9.74
C TRP A 482 -3.83 -21.42 -10.48
N LYS A 483 -4.48 -21.23 -11.62
CA LYS A 483 -4.33 -20.02 -12.45
C LYS A 483 -5.71 -19.37 -12.63
N PRO A 484 -5.82 -18.03 -12.52
CA PRO A 484 -7.07 -17.37 -12.82
C PRO A 484 -7.46 -17.58 -14.28
N PRO A 485 -8.74 -17.83 -14.57
CA PRO A 485 -9.21 -17.86 -15.95
C PRO A 485 -9.07 -16.48 -16.60
N GLY A 486 -8.83 -16.44 -17.88
CA GLY A 486 -8.74 -15.18 -18.62
C GLY A 486 -10.10 -14.56 -18.87
N VAL A 487 -10.13 -13.25 -18.97
CA VAL A 487 -11.29 -12.51 -19.46
C VAL A 487 -11.31 -12.64 -20.98
N VAL A 488 -12.46 -12.98 -21.55
CA VAL A 488 -12.63 -13.15 -23.00
C VAL A 488 -13.84 -12.36 -23.49
N VAL A 489 -13.86 -12.00 -24.77
CA VAL A 489 -15.02 -11.38 -25.39
C VAL A 489 -16.19 -12.38 -25.36
N ALA A 490 -17.36 -11.92 -24.95
CA ALA A 490 -18.56 -12.73 -24.93
C ALA A 490 -18.97 -13.09 -26.38
N SER A 491 -19.24 -14.36 -26.62
CA SER A 491 -19.91 -14.77 -27.88
C SER A 491 -21.34 -14.23 -27.89
N ASN A 492 -21.72 -13.65 -29.01
CA ASN A 492 -23.09 -13.16 -29.27
C ASN A 492 -24.12 -14.30 -29.22
#